data_67ad8057f60194bf418f98b092d2e041
#
_entry.id   67ad8057f60194bf418f98b092d2e041
#
_cell.length_a   1.000
_cell.length_b   1.000
_cell.length_c   1.000
_cell.angle_alpha   90.00
_cell.angle_beta   90.00
_cell.angle_gamma   90.00
#
_symmetry.space_group_name_H-M   'P 1'
#
loop_
_entity.id
_entity.type
_entity.pdbx_description
1 polymer ?
#
loop_
_entity_poly.entity_id
_entity_poly.type
_entity_poly.pdbx_seq_one_letter_code
_entity_poly.pdbx_strand_id
1 'polypeptide(L)'
;TQAVQFGLRDLQVNGKNFEIIVPLYSELMARGAGANIVGILGSQNWDWKIENQRGARYSGTNAFVQSFGTKYGFPPSQAAQTCYAQTLLYADAVTRGGSFNPCSVVEAMEGFEFDGLGNGPTLYRAEDHQCFKDVVVVRGKENPENEFDLVEIVDITSREDATYPTDHPDFQGGALGTCNPGA
;
A
#
# COMPACT_ATOMS: atom_id res chain seq x y z
N THR A 1 8.24 5.79 -15.32
CA THR A 1 7.97 7.00 -14.51
C THR A 1 9.20 7.91 -14.44
N GLN A 2 10.38 7.41 -14.05
CA GLN A 2 11.63 8.21 -13.98
C GLN A 2 11.97 8.88 -15.33
N ALA A 3 11.92 8.16 -16.44
CA ALA A 3 12.20 8.71 -17.75
C ALA A 3 11.24 9.86 -18.12
N VAL A 4 9.96 9.75 -17.74
CA VAL A 4 8.98 10.82 -17.92
C VAL A 4 9.32 12.03 -17.04
N GLN A 5 9.72 11.83 -15.80
CA GLN A 5 10.12 12.91 -14.89
C GLN A 5 11.34 13.66 -15.40
N PHE A 6 12.35 12.96 -15.93
CA PHE A 6 13.51 13.60 -16.54
C PHE A 6 13.13 14.41 -17.79
N GLY A 7 12.27 13.87 -18.66
CA GLY A 7 11.79 14.60 -19.83
C GLY A 7 10.98 15.84 -19.46
N LEU A 8 10.12 15.77 -18.45
CA LEU A 8 9.36 16.93 -17.96
C LEU A 8 10.27 18.01 -17.37
N ARG A 9 11.32 17.61 -16.64
CA ARG A 9 12.33 18.55 -16.15
C ARG A 9 13.03 19.28 -17.30
N ASP A 10 13.46 18.55 -18.32
CA ASP A 10 14.18 19.12 -19.46
C ASP A 10 13.27 20.07 -20.27
N LEU A 11 11.97 19.86 -20.26
CA LEU A 11 10.95 20.76 -20.81
C LEU A 11 10.51 21.86 -19.84
N GLN A 12 11.13 21.97 -18.67
CA GLN A 12 10.79 22.92 -17.59
C GLN A 12 9.35 22.77 -17.06
N VAL A 13 8.75 21.60 -17.23
CA VAL A 13 7.45 21.26 -16.63
C VAL A 13 7.68 20.85 -15.17
N ASN A 14 7.03 21.55 -14.26
CA ASN A 14 7.18 21.32 -12.82
C ASN A 14 5.84 21.55 -12.09
N GLY A 15 5.78 21.27 -10.80
CA GLY A 15 4.57 21.39 -9.99
C GLY A 15 3.99 22.80 -9.83
N LYS A 16 4.63 23.84 -10.40
CA LYS A 16 4.09 25.20 -10.41
C LYS A 16 3.23 25.50 -11.64
N ASN A 17 3.54 24.88 -12.76
CA ASN A 17 2.85 25.09 -14.03
C ASN A 17 2.14 23.84 -14.55
N PHE A 18 2.38 22.69 -13.91
CA PHE A 18 1.78 21.42 -14.29
C PHE A 18 1.71 20.49 -13.07
N GLU A 19 0.55 19.94 -12.78
CA GLU A 19 0.39 19.00 -11.67
C GLU A 19 0.67 17.58 -12.16
N ILE A 20 1.60 16.91 -11.47
CA ILE A 20 1.99 15.54 -11.77
C ILE A 20 1.52 14.65 -10.63
N ILE A 21 0.71 13.66 -10.96
CA ILE A 21 0.23 12.65 -10.00
C ILE A 21 0.81 11.30 -10.40
N VAL A 22 1.45 10.62 -9.46
CA VAL A 22 2.04 9.29 -9.66
C VAL A 22 1.24 8.26 -8.87
N PRO A 23 0.37 7.49 -9.52
CA PRO A 23 -0.23 6.33 -8.86
C PRO A 23 0.87 5.35 -8.46
N LEU A 24 0.76 4.76 -7.28
CA LEU A 24 1.72 3.81 -6.75
C LEU A 24 3.16 4.38 -6.64
N TYR A 25 3.30 5.39 -5.82
CA TYR A 25 4.55 6.13 -5.59
C TYR A 25 5.52 5.32 -4.71
N SER A 26 6.37 4.50 -5.33
CA SER A 26 7.30 3.65 -4.57
C SER A 26 8.54 4.41 -4.10
N GLU A 27 9.12 3.97 -2.97
CA GLU A 27 10.34 4.54 -2.40
C GLU A 27 11.53 4.40 -3.36
N LEU A 28 11.60 3.31 -4.12
CA LEU A 28 12.64 3.11 -5.14
C LEU A 28 12.52 4.12 -6.29
N MET A 29 11.28 4.42 -6.72
CA MET A 29 11.04 5.46 -7.73
C MET A 29 11.42 6.84 -7.20
N ALA A 30 11.07 7.14 -5.94
CA ALA A 30 11.42 8.39 -5.29
C ALA A 30 12.95 8.57 -5.20
N ARG A 31 13.67 7.56 -4.72
CA ARG A 31 15.15 7.58 -4.65
C ARG A 31 15.79 7.74 -6.03
N GLY A 32 15.31 7.01 -7.03
CA GLY A 32 15.84 7.09 -8.39
C GLY A 32 15.57 8.43 -9.08
N ALA A 33 14.47 9.09 -8.77
CA ALA A 33 14.13 10.41 -9.33
C ALA A 33 14.87 11.56 -8.60
N GLY A 34 15.31 11.34 -7.36
CA GLY A 34 16.02 12.34 -6.55
C GLY A 34 15.22 13.64 -6.43
N ALA A 35 15.85 14.80 -6.64
CA ALA A 35 15.20 16.11 -6.50
C ALA A 35 14.00 16.34 -7.45
N ASN A 36 13.83 15.50 -8.48
CA ASN A 36 12.71 15.65 -9.42
C ASN A 36 11.35 15.21 -8.84
N ILE A 37 11.33 14.66 -7.62
CA ILE A 37 10.07 14.31 -6.94
C ILE A 37 9.45 15.47 -6.16
N VAL A 38 10.20 16.55 -5.94
CA VAL A 38 9.75 17.66 -5.09
C VAL A 38 8.40 18.19 -5.58
N GLY A 39 7.42 18.22 -4.67
CA GLY A 39 6.07 18.70 -4.95
C GLY A 39 5.17 17.71 -5.72
N ILE A 40 5.70 16.60 -6.23
CA ILE A 40 4.90 15.61 -6.97
C ILE A 40 4.01 14.84 -6.00
N LEU A 41 2.72 14.80 -6.31
CA LEU A 41 1.73 14.00 -5.58
C LEU A 41 1.74 12.54 -6.05
N GLY A 42 1.35 11.66 -5.16
CA GLY A 42 1.13 10.26 -5.49
C GLY A 42 0.43 9.50 -4.38
N SER A 43 0.14 8.23 -4.64
CA SER A 43 -0.46 7.33 -3.66
C SER A 43 0.48 6.20 -3.29
N GLN A 44 0.37 5.74 -2.05
CA GLN A 44 1.08 4.59 -1.51
C GLN A 44 0.10 3.66 -0.79
N ASN A 45 0.44 2.40 -0.75
CA ASN A 45 -0.29 1.42 0.04
C ASN A 45 -0.01 1.55 1.54
N TRP A 46 1.11 2.13 1.91
CA TRP A 46 1.57 2.27 3.28
C TRP A 46 2.84 3.14 3.30
N ASP A 47 3.10 3.83 4.41
CA ASP A 47 4.33 4.59 4.67
C ASP A 47 4.88 4.23 6.06
N TRP A 48 6.18 4.09 6.20
CA TRP A 48 6.83 3.67 7.43
C TRP A 48 6.66 4.67 8.60
N LYS A 49 6.21 5.89 8.33
CA LYS A 49 5.92 6.94 9.33
C LYS A 49 4.43 7.02 9.71
N ILE A 50 3.57 6.20 9.09
CA ILE A 50 2.12 6.41 9.16
C ILE A 50 1.57 6.38 10.59
N GLU A 51 2.01 5.46 11.44
CA GLU A 51 1.56 5.38 12.82
C GLU A 51 1.98 6.63 13.62
N ASN A 52 3.20 7.11 13.43
CA ASN A 52 3.69 8.32 14.11
C ASN A 52 2.96 9.58 13.67
N GLN A 53 2.53 9.66 12.43
CA GLN A 53 1.88 10.84 11.85
C GLN A 53 0.35 10.80 11.94
N ARG A 54 -0.25 9.61 11.99
CA ARG A 54 -1.71 9.41 11.89
C ARG A 54 -2.30 8.58 13.05
N GLY A 55 -1.46 8.13 13.97
CA GLY A 55 -1.88 7.54 15.25
C GLY A 55 -2.23 6.06 15.21
N ALA A 56 -2.89 5.62 16.29
CA ALA A 56 -3.11 4.22 16.62
C ALA A 56 -3.97 3.42 15.63
N ARG A 57 -4.68 4.08 14.69
CA ARG A 57 -5.37 3.41 13.58
C ARG A 57 -4.41 2.54 12.76
N TYR A 58 -3.13 2.89 12.74
CA TYR A 58 -2.08 2.18 12.01
C TYR A 58 -1.11 1.43 12.92
N SER A 59 -1.62 0.95 14.03
CA SER A 59 -0.86 0.18 15.02
C SER A 59 -0.16 -1.02 14.36
N GLY A 60 1.03 -1.35 14.87
CA GLY A 60 1.90 -2.38 14.32
C GLY A 60 2.94 -1.86 13.33
N THR A 61 2.77 -0.64 12.76
CA THR A 61 3.77 -0.02 11.89
C THR A 61 5.10 0.16 12.62
N ASN A 62 5.10 0.81 13.78
CA ASN A 62 6.33 1.12 14.52
C ASN A 62 7.09 -0.15 14.94
N ALA A 63 6.39 -1.18 15.37
CA ALA A 63 7.00 -2.46 15.74
C ALA A 63 7.66 -3.13 14.52
N PHE A 64 7.00 -3.14 13.37
CA PHE A 64 7.55 -3.66 12.12
C PHE A 64 8.76 -2.85 11.66
N VAL A 65 8.66 -1.51 11.63
CA VAL A 65 9.74 -0.60 11.23
C VAL A 65 10.97 -0.80 12.11
N GLN A 66 10.79 -0.89 13.44
CA GLN A 66 11.88 -1.12 14.38
C GLN A 66 12.55 -2.48 14.15
N SER A 67 11.75 -3.53 14.01
CA SER A 67 12.27 -4.90 13.79
C SER A 67 13.03 -5.01 12.47
N PHE A 68 12.46 -4.46 11.41
CA PHE A 68 13.09 -4.44 10.08
C PHE A 68 14.37 -3.60 10.07
N GLY A 69 14.30 -2.36 10.62
CA GLY A 69 15.43 -1.44 10.68
C GLY A 69 16.60 -1.99 11.49
N THR A 70 16.33 -2.66 12.61
CA THR A 70 17.35 -3.35 13.42
C THR A 70 18.07 -4.44 12.61
N LYS A 71 17.35 -5.15 11.75
CA LYS A 71 17.91 -6.24 10.95
C LYS A 71 18.66 -5.77 9.71
N TYR A 72 18.14 -4.76 9.03
CA TYR A 72 18.62 -4.37 7.70
C TYR A 72 19.30 -3.00 7.64
N GLY A 73 19.22 -2.18 8.68
CA GLY A 73 19.86 -0.86 8.77
C GLY A 73 19.14 0.28 8.04
N PHE A 74 17.92 0.05 7.54
CA PHE A 74 17.09 1.05 6.85
C PHE A 74 15.59 0.76 7.06
N PRO A 75 14.69 1.75 6.88
CA PRO A 75 13.26 1.53 7.04
C PRO A 75 12.69 0.64 5.93
N PRO A 76 11.65 -0.16 6.21
CA PRO A 76 10.99 -0.98 5.21
C PRO A 76 10.25 -0.13 4.18
N SER A 77 10.20 -0.62 2.94
CA SER A 77 9.34 -0.06 1.89
C SER A 77 7.89 -0.52 2.05
N GLN A 78 6.96 0.14 1.35
CA GLN A 78 5.57 -0.34 1.26
C GLN A 78 5.48 -1.78 0.74
N ALA A 79 6.36 -2.19 -0.19
CA ALA A 79 6.40 -3.56 -0.69
C ALA A 79 6.84 -4.55 0.39
N ALA A 80 7.83 -4.19 1.20
CA ALA A 80 8.28 -5.03 2.32
C ALA A 80 7.16 -5.21 3.37
N GLN A 81 6.42 -4.12 3.68
CA GLN A 81 5.27 -4.19 4.58
C GLN A 81 4.16 -5.07 4.01
N THR A 82 3.84 -4.92 2.72
CA THR A 82 2.83 -5.75 2.06
C THR A 82 3.21 -7.23 2.12
N CYS A 83 4.46 -7.60 1.80
CA CYS A 83 4.92 -8.99 1.92
C CYS A 83 4.83 -9.51 3.36
N TYR A 84 5.20 -8.69 4.34
CA TYR A 84 5.09 -9.05 5.76
C TYR A 84 3.63 -9.32 6.16
N ALA A 85 2.74 -8.38 5.87
CA ALA A 85 1.32 -8.51 6.20
C ALA A 85 0.67 -9.71 5.49
N GLN A 86 0.92 -9.88 4.20
CA GLN A 86 0.38 -10.99 3.42
C GLN A 86 0.86 -12.36 3.95
N THR A 87 2.11 -12.46 4.37
CA THR A 87 2.65 -13.70 4.95
C THR A 87 1.95 -14.06 6.26
N LEU A 88 1.73 -13.09 7.13
CA LEU A 88 1.03 -13.30 8.40
C LEU A 88 -0.45 -13.66 8.17
N LEU A 89 -1.10 -12.99 7.23
CA LEU A 89 -2.49 -13.27 6.89
C LEU A 89 -2.67 -14.65 6.25
N TYR A 90 -1.73 -15.07 5.40
CA TYR A 90 -1.74 -16.42 4.88
C TYR A 90 -1.63 -17.47 6.00
N ALA A 91 -0.70 -17.27 6.93
CA ALA A 91 -0.54 -18.18 8.07
C ALA A 91 -1.79 -18.21 8.98
N ASP A 92 -2.42 -17.05 9.18
CA ASP A 92 -3.69 -16.95 9.91
C ASP A 92 -4.83 -17.67 9.16
N ALA A 93 -4.96 -17.46 7.85
CA ALA A 93 -5.98 -18.12 7.03
C ALA A 93 -5.82 -19.64 7.02
N VAL A 94 -4.59 -20.16 6.93
CA VAL A 94 -4.30 -21.60 7.08
C VAL A 94 -4.74 -22.10 8.45
N THR A 95 -4.49 -21.33 9.50
CA THR A 95 -4.87 -21.70 10.88
C THR A 95 -6.39 -21.73 11.06
N ARG A 96 -7.09 -20.71 10.57
CA ARG A 96 -8.56 -20.62 10.62
C ARG A 96 -9.23 -21.68 9.74
N GLY A 97 -8.72 -21.89 8.53
CA GLY A 97 -9.22 -22.89 7.59
C GLY A 97 -8.82 -24.33 7.95
N GLY A 98 -7.89 -24.51 8.89
CA GLY A 98 -7.41 -25.82 9.35
C GLY A 98 -6.70 -26.65 8.26
N SER A 99 -6.27 -26.02 7.17
CA SER A 99 -5.73 -26.71 6.00
C SER A 99 -4.80 -25.82 5.17
N PHE A 100 -3.83 -26.43 4.50
CA PHE A 100 -3.03 -25.80 3.43
C PHE A 100 -3.68 -25.91 2.05
N ASN A 101 -4.86 -26.52 1.97
CA ASN A 101 -5.60 -26.59 0.70
C ASN A 101 -5.94 -25.15 0.25
N PRO A 102 -5.62 -24.76 -1.00
CA PRO A 102 -5.85 -23.41 -1.49
C PRO A 102 -7.30 -22.94 -1.35
N CYS A 103 -8.28 -23.83 -1.57
CA CYS A 103 -9.69 -23.47 -1.42
C CYS A 103 -10.04 -23.12 0.01
N SER A 104 -9.59 -23.92 0.99
CA SER A 104 -9.82 -23.61 2.41
C SER A 104 -9.17 -22.30 2.84
N VAL A 105 -8.02 -21.97 2.26
CA VAL A 105 -7.34 -20.70 2.53
C VAL A 105 -8.12 -19.52 1.92
N VAL A 106 -8.59 -19.66 0.68
CA VAL A 106 -9.41 -18.63 0.02
C VAL A 106 -10.70 -18.40 0.79
N GLU A 107 -11.45 -19.46 1.11
CA GLU A 107 -12.68 -19.39 1.91
C GLU A 107 -12.44 -18.73 3.29
N ALA A 108 -11.29 -19.01 3.93
CA ALA A 108 -10.94 -18.38 5.19
C ALA A 108 -10.58 -16.90 5.06
N MET A 109 -10.27 -16.41 3.87
CA MET A 109 -9.97 -15.00 3.60
C MET A 109 -11.18 -14.21 3.12
N GLU A 110 -12.19 -14.86 2.54
CA GLU A 110 -13.40 -14.19 2.06
C GLU A 110 -14.16 -13.48 3.19
N GLY A 111 -14.38 -12.18 3.03
CA GLY A 111 -15.04 -11.35 4.03
C GLY A 111 -14.23 -11.10 5.32
N PHE A 112 -12.96 -11.51 5.35
CA PHE A 112 -12.13 -11.35 6.54
C PHE A 112 -11.67 -9.91 6.72
N GLU A 113 -11.98 -9.35 7.87
CA GLU A 113 -11.45 -8.06 8.32
C GLU A 113 -10.32 -8.26 9.32
N PHE A 114 -9.28 -7.46 9.20
CA PHE A 114 -8.16 -7.47 10.13
C PHE A 114 -7.61 -6.06 10.36
N ASP A 115 -6.88 -5.91 11.46
CA ASP A 115 -6.21 -4.68 11.87
C ASP A 115 -4.90 -5.02 12.58
N GLY A 116 -4.11 -3.99 12.91
CA GLY A 116 -2.90 -4.18 13.72
C GLY A 116 -1.66 -4.62 12.94
N LEU A 117 -1.71 -4.65 11.60
CA LEU A 117 -0.54 -4.89 10.75
C LEU A 117 -0.04 -3.60 10.06
N GLY A 118 -0.41 -2.45 10.60
CA GLY A 118 0.02 -1.15 10.10
C GLY A 118 -0.75 -0.63 8.89
N ASN A 119 -1.76 -1.34 8.42
CA ASN A 119 -2.58 -0.95 7.26
C ASN A 119 -3.85 -0.16 7.63
N GLY A 120 -4.14 -0.02 8.93
CA GLY A 120 -5.49 0.31 9.36
C GLY A 120 -6.48 -0.82 9.08
N PRO A 121 -7.77 -0.62 9.34
CA PRO A 121 -8.81 -1.61 9.07
C PRO A 121 -8.80 -2.05 7.62
N THR A 122 -8.63 -3.34 7.39
CA THR A 122 -8.46 -3.93 6.05
C THR A 122 -9.46 -5.06 5.86
N LEU A 123 -10.07 -5.12 4.67
CA LEU A 123 -11.09 -6.11 4.30
C LEU A 123 -10.67 -6.85 3.03
N TYR A 124 -10.73 -8.17 3.05
CA TYR A 124 -10.77 -8.99 1.85
C TYR A 124 -12.23 -9.20 1.43
N ARG A 125 -12.68 -8.51 0.39
CA ARG A 125 -14.05 -8.61 -0.08
C ARG A 125 -14.30 -9.96 -0.79
N ALA A 126 -15.37 -10.65 -0.39
CA ALA A 126 -15.68 -12.00 -0.90
C ALA A 126 -16.09 -11.99 -2.38
N GLU A 127 -16.77 -10.93 -2.85
CA GLU A 127 -17.37 -10.86 -4.17
C GLU A 127 -16.36 -10.76 -5.32
N ASP A 128 -15.15 -10.27 -5.06
CA ASP A 128 -14.12 -10.06 -6.08
C ASP A 128 -12.70 -10.33 -5.60
N HIS A 129 -12.54 -10.80 -4.37
CA HIS A 129 -11.26 -11.07 -3.71
C HIS A 129 -10.33 -9.84 -3.64
N GLN A 130 -10.89 -8.62 -3.74
CA GLN A 130 -10.12 -7.40 -3.59
C GLN A 130 -9.81 -7.11 -2.11
N CYS A 131 -8.60 -6.61 -1.87
CA CYS A 131 -8.17 -6.18 -0.55
C CYS A 131 -8.34 -4.67 -0.43
N PHE A 132 -9.32 -4.23 0.34
CA PHE A 132 -9.59 -2.82 0.59
C PHE A 132 -8.98 -2.36 1.91
N LYS A 133 -8.29 -1.25 1.85
CA LYS A 133 -7.66 -0.57 2.99
C LYS A 133 -7.55 0.93 2.72
N ASP A 134 -7.12 1.68 3.72
CA ASP A 134 -6.81 3.09 3.53
C ASP A 134 -5.70 3.28 2.49
N VAL A 135 -5.79 4.36 1.71
CA VAL A 135 -4.80 4.75 0.70
C VAL A 135 -4.07 6.00 1.19
N VAL A 136 -2.76 5.92 1.26
CA VAL A 136 -1.91 7.03 1.72
C VAL A 136 -1.61 7.95 0.55
N VAL A 137 -1.93 9.23 0.69
CA VAL A 137 -1.59 10.26 -0.29
C VAL A 137 -0.31 10.95 0.18
N VAL A 138 0.69 10.97 -0.68
CA VAL A 138 2.01 11.50 -0.39
C VAL A 138 2.44 12.59 -1.37
N ARG A 139 3.35 13.45 -0.91
CA ARG A 139 4.02 14.46 -1.73
C ARG A 139 5.53 14.36 -1.55
N GLY A 140 6.28 14.50 -2.64
CA GLY A 140 7.74 14.56 -2.59
C GLY A 140 8.24 15.75 -1.78
N LYS A 141 9.12 15.50 -0.81
CA LYS A 141 9.71 16.51 0.08
C LYS A 141 10.78 17.33 -0.62
N GLU A 142 10.80 18.63 -0.34
CA GLU A 142 11.89 19.52 -0.74
C GLU A 142 13.14 19.34 0.15
N ASN A 143 12.91 19.15 1.46
CA ASN A 143 13.96 19.05 2.46
C ASN A 143 13.83 17.72 3.23
N PRO A 144 14.33 16.60 2.68
CA PRO A 144 14.31 15.33 3.37
C PRO A 144 15.29 15.31 4.56
N GLU A 145 14.89 14.71 5.68
CA GLU A 145 15.75 14.59 6.87
C GLU A 145 16.90 13.59 6.66
N ASN A 146 16.69 12.63 5.77
CA ASN A 146 17.67 11.62 5.38
C ASN A 146 17.29 11.03 4.01
N GLU A 147 18.13 10.14 3.49
CA GLU A 147 17.96 9.52 2.17
C GLU A 147 16.70 8.64 2.02
N PHE A 148 16.01 8.31 3.11
CA PHE A 148 14.78 7.51 3.13
C PHE A 148 13.52 8.34 3.36
N ASP A 149 13.65 9.58 3.87
CA ASP A 149 12.54 10.47 4.20
C ASP A 149 12.12 11.34 3.00
N LEU A 150 11.84 10.70 1.88
CA LEU A 150 11.66 11.37 0.59
C LEU A 150 10.28 11.95 0.37
N VAL A 151 9.28 11.51 1.12
CA VAL A 151 7.89 11.94 0.97
C VAL A 151 7.27 12.35 2.29
N GLU A 152 6.29 13.23 2.24
CA GLU A 152 5.40 13.57 3.35
C GLU A 152 4.01 12.97 3.11
N ILE A 153 3.35 12.49 4.16
CA ILE A 153 1.96 12.08 4.10
C ILE A 153 1.10 13.34 4.17
N VAL A 154 0.47 13.70 3.06
CA VAL A 154 -0.39 14.89 2.98
C VAL A 154 -1.85 14.56 3.32
N ASP A 155 -2.31 13.37 2.94
CA ASP A 155 -3.68 12.93 3.21
C ASP A 155 -3.79 11.41 3.29
N ILE A 156 -4.94 10.92 3.74
CA ILE A 156 -5.33 9.51 3.70
C ILE A 156 -6.76 9.42 3.21
N THR A 157 -6.96 8.71 2.10
CA THR A 157 -8.28 8.31 1.66
C THR A 157 -8.69 7.08 2.46
N SER A 158 -9.81 7.16 3.16
CA SER A 158 -10.31 6.05 3.98
C SER A 158 -10.65 4.83 3.13
N ARG A 159 -10.61 3.63 3.73
CA ARG A 159 -11.08 2.41 3.08
C ARG A 159 -12.49 2.58 2.51
N GLU A 160 -13.36 3.21 3.28
CA GLU A 160 -14.77 3.43 2.93
C GLU A 160 -14.89 4.29 1.66
N ASP A 161 -14.08 5.35 1.54
CA ASP A 161 -14.07 6.24 0.37
C ASP A 161 -13.34 5.62 -0.84
N ALA A 162 -12.38 4.73 -0.59
CA ALA A 162 -11.62 4.05 -1.64
C ALA A 162 -12.33 2.80 -2.18
N THR A 163 -13.36 2.30 -1.49
CA THR A 163 -14.09 1.09 -1.88
C THR A 163 -15.22 1.43 -2.83
N TYR A 164 -15.14 0.97 -4.07
CA TYR A 164 -16.30 1.05 -4.98
C TYR A 164 -17.31 -0.07 -4.70
N PRO A 165 -18.62 0.19 -4.85
CA PRO A 165 -19.65 -0.80 -4.63
C PRO A 165 -19.67 -1.87 -5.75
N THR A 166 -20.28 -3.02 -5.48
CA THR A 166 -20.36 -4.14 -6.45
C THR A 166 -21.31 -3.88 -7.62
N ASP A 167 -22.14 -2.86 -7.54
CA ASP A 167 -22.99 -2.36 -8.62
C ASP A 167 -22.34 -1.22 -9.44
N HIS A 168 -21.09 -0.88 -9.13
CA HIS A 168 -20.36 0.12 -9.90
C HIS A 168 -20.12 -0.36 -11.34
N PRO A 169 -20.25 0.52 -12.35
CA PRO A 169 -20.05 0.13 -13.77
C PRO A 169 -18.69 -0.51 -14.08
N ASP A 170 -17.66 -0.14 -13.33
CA ASP A 170 -16.30 -0.68 -13.49
C ASP A 170 -16.08 -1.99 -12.74
N PHE A 171 -17.04 -2.43 -11.94
CA PHE A 171 -16.98 -3.74 -11.29
C PHE A 171 -17.13 -4.83 -12.34
N GLN A 172 -16.01 -5.49 -12.65
CA GLN A 172 -15.96 -6.59 -13.62
C GLN A 172 -16.25 -7.94 -12.96
N GLY A 173 -16.89 -7.92 -11.80
CA GLY A 173 -17.23 -9.13 -11.04
C GLY A 173 -18.09 -10.08 -11.86
N GLY A 174 -17.52 -11.20 -12.19
CA GLY A 174 -18.23 -12.38 -12.65
C GLY A 174 -18.24 -13.43 -11.56
N ALA A 175 -18.81 -14.58 -11.84
CA ALA A 175 -18.63 -15.74 -10.97
C ALA A 175 -17.13 -16.02 -10.82
N LEU A 176 -16.63 -15.94 -9.59
CA LEU A 176 -15.21 -16.21 -9.26
C LEU A 176 -14.80 -17.67 -9.54
N GLY A 177 -15.71 -18.44 -10.12
CA GLY A 177 -15.51 -19.85 -10.37
C GLY A 177 -15.64 -20.71 -9.10
N THR A 178 -15.58 -22.00 -9.28
CA THR A 178 -15.50 -22.95 -8.16
C THR A 178 -14.04 -23.27 -7.89
N CYS A 179 -13.63 -23.14 -6.64
CA CYS A 179 -12.30 -23.57 -6.24
C CYS A 179 -12.16 -25.08 -6.44
N ASN A 180 -11.23 -25.49 -7.30
CA ASN A 180 -10.94 -26.90 -7.55
C ASN A 180 -9.45 -27.19 -7.27
N PRO A 181 -9.10 -27.69 -6.09
CA PRO A 181 -7.70 -27.88 -5.67
C PRO A 181 -6.98 -29.03 -6.42
N GLY A 182 -7.65 -29.72 -7.30
CA GLY A 182 -7.13 -30.86 -8.04
C GLY A 182 -7.20 -30.73 -9.58
N ALA A 183 -7.48 -29.52 -10.09
CA ALA A 183 -7.49 -29.26 -11.52
C ALA A 183 -6.13 -28.77 -12.02
#